data_8c1fb13a11d34641d6f412a82f7a41a8
#
_entry.id   8c1fb13a11d34641d6f412a82f7a41a8
#
_cell.length_a   1.000
_cell.length_b   1.000
_cell.length_c   1.000
_cell.angle_alpha   90.00
_cell.angle_beta   90.00
_cell.angle_gamma   90.00
#
_symmetry.space_group_name_H-M   'P 1'
#
loop_
_entity.id
_entity.type
_entity.pdbx_description
1 polymer ?
#
loop_
_entity_poly.entity_id
_entity_poly.type
_entity_poly.pdbx_seq_one_letter_code
_entity_poly.pdbx_strand_id
1 'polypeptide(L)'
;MKHLLIILSILLLSSPVIGDNHKGETLYRWGTIPFSVWKGVGDKETHPKYEGDVENGVPNGLGVLISTNGWKYFGSWKNGEIWNGTEYDKYGNIIYRWVEGKRKYHNLNVKFR
;
A
#
# COMPACT_ATOMS: atom_id res chain seq x y z
N MET A 1 38.60 -5.83 -1.51
CA MET A 1 38.14 -5.67 -1.42
C MET A 1 37.64 -5.53 -1.38
N LYS A 2 37.52 -5.67 -1.51
CA LYS A 2 36.83 -5.55 -1.50
C LYS A 2 35.99 -5.43 -1.62
N HIS A 3 35.65 -5.61 -1.66
CA HIS A 3 34.71 -5.51 -1.72
C HIS A 3 33.95 -5.49 -1.96
N LEU A 4 33.99 -5.74 -2.07
CA LEU A 4 33.16 -5.67 -2.21
C LEU A 4 32.52 -5.59 -2.45
N LEU A 5 32.60 -5.71 -2.52
CA LEU A 5 31.78 -5.63 -2.61
C LEU A 5 31.08 -5.53 -2.88
N ILE A 6 31.32 -5.73 -3.01
CA ILE A 6 30.49 -5.69 -3.10
C ILE A 6 29.71 -5.48 -3.23
N ILE A 7 29.75 -5.70 -3.37
CA ILE A 7 28.93 -5.61 -3.34
C ILE A 7 28.18 -5.42 -3.51
N LEU A 8 28.09 -5.63 -3.64
CA LEU A 8 27.23 -5.53 -3.68
C LEU A 8 26.56 -5.45 -3.92
N SER A 9 26.74 -5.60 -3.96
CA SER A 9 25.95 -5.59 -4.06
C SER A 9 25.26 -5.47 -4.33
N ILE A 10 25.32 -5.58 -4.56
CA ILE A 10 24.56 -5.58 -4.64
C ILE A 10 23.88 -5.46 -4.86
N LEU A 11 23.81 -5.74 -5.09
CA LEU A 11 23.06 -5.74 -5.22
C LEU A 11 22.50 -5.73 -5.50
N LEU A 12 22.53 -5.95 -5.64
CA LEU A 12 21.87 -6.00 -5.80
C LEU A 12 21.32 -5.92 -5.98
N LEU A 13 21.28 -6.15 -6.12
CA LEU A 13 20.64 -6.17 -6.24
C LEU A 13 20.06 -6.15 -6.51
N SER A 14 20.01 -6.35 -6.63
CA SER A 14 19.39 -6.50 -6.90
C SER A 14 18.81 -6.69 -7.31
N SER A 15 18.55 -7.12 -7.53
CA SER A 15 18.03 -7.52 -7.88
C SER A 15 17.42 -7.74 -8.23
N PRO A 16 17.11 -8.01 -8.58
CA PRO A 16 16.42 -8.28 -8.91
C PRO A 16 15.67 -8.67 -9.06
N VAL A 17 15.23 -8.99 -8.98
CA VAL A 17 14.65 -9.42 -8.96
C VAL A 17 14.16 -9.93 -9.14
N ILE A 18 14.05 -9.81 -9.11
CA ILE A 18 13.67 -10.68 -9.27
C ILE A 18 12.63 -11.30 -8.73
N GLY A 19 11.97 -11.92 -8.93
CA GLY A 19 10.90 -12.53 -8.34
C GLY A 19 9.67 -11.74 -8.37
N ASP A 20 8.68 -12.22 -7.66
CA ASP A 20 7.41 -11.59 -7.70
C ASP A 20 7.23 -10.53 -6.66
N ASN A 21 8.20 -10.29 -5.85
CA ASN A 21 8.05 -9.34 -4.76
C ASN A 21 8.74 -8.06 -5.16
N HIS A 22 8.00 -7.11 -5.64
CA HIS A 22 8.54 -5.86 -6.13
C HIS A 22 8.17 -4.71 -5.22
N LYS A 23 9.17 -4.01 -4.70
CA LYS A 23 8.93 -2.89 -3.83
C LYS A 23 8.82 -1.61 -4.62
N GLY A 24 7.96 -0.74 -4.18
CA GLY A 24 7.79 0.53 -4.86
C GLY A 24 6.99 0.47 -6.13
N GLU A 25 6.30 -0.63 -6.35
CA GLU A 25 5.50 -0.74 -7.55
C GLU A 25 4.21 0.05 -7.42
N THR A 26 3.67 0.45 -8.55
CA THR A 26 2.43 1.21 -8.60
C THR A 26 1.33 0.35 -9.21
N LEU A 27 0.20 0.30 -8.52
CA LEU A 27 -0.98 -0.39 -9.03
C LEU A 27 -2.16 0.56 -8.91
N TYR A 28 -3.19 0.27 -9.69
CA TYR A 28 -4.43 1.04 -9.64
C TYR A 28 -5.59 0.07 -9.41
N ARG A 29 -6.55 0.49 -8.60
CA ARG A 29 -7.69 -0.36 -8.31
C ARG A 29 -8.84 0.00 -9.25
N TRP A 30 -9.32 -0.99 -9.98
CA TRP A 30 -10.42 -0.81 -10.92
C TRP A 30 -11.66 -1.49 -10.36
N GLY A 31 -12.80 -0.88 -10.52
CA GLY A 31 -14.05 -1.45 -10.06
C GLY A 31 -14.35 -1.08 -8.64
N THR A 32 -15.42 -1.65 -8.11
CA THR A 32 -15.86 -1.34 -6.77
C THR A 32 -15.70 -2.54 -5.87
N ILE A 33 -15.33 -2.30 -4.64
CA ILE A 33 -15.26 -3.35 -3.64
C ILE A 33 -16.63 -3.96 -3.47
N PRO A 34 -16.75 -5.27 -3.41
CA PRO A 34 -15.66 -6.25 -3.26
C PRO A 34 -15.17 -6.82 -4.57
N PHE A 35 -15.65 -6.34 -5.69
CA PHE A 35 -15.29 -6.92 -6.97
C PHE A 35 -14.18 -6.15 -7.69
N SER A 36 -13.43 -5.35 -6.99
CA SER A 36 -12.38 -4.58 -7.64
C SER A 36 -11.20 -5.48 -8.00
N VAL A 37 -10.41 -5.02 -8.97
CA VAL A 37 -9.19 -5.72 -9.37
C VAL A 37 -8.06 -4.73 -9.42
N TRP A 38 -6.83 -5.22 -9.34
CA TRP A 38 -5.64 -4.40 -9.37
C TRP A 38 -4.99 -4.51 -10.74
N LYS A 39 -4.57 -3.35 -11.29
CA LYS A 39 -3.91 -3.33 -12.59
C LYS A 39 -2.74 -2.37 -12.53
N GLY A 40 -1.75 -2.59 -13.36
CA GLY A 40 -0.58 -1.73 -13.42
C GLY A 40 -0.80 -0.44 -14.16
N VAL A 41 -1.96 -0.24 -14.75
CA VAL A 41 -2.29 0.98 -15.49
C VAL A 41 -3.56 1.57 -14.91
N GLY A 42 -3.67 2.88 -14.98
CA GLY A 42 -4.86 3.56 -14.50
C GLY A 42 -4.60 5.05 -14.44
N ASP A 43 -5.60 5.79 -13.94
CA ASP A 43 -5.51 7.23 -13.85
C ASP A 43 -5.84 7.61 -12.41
N LYS A 44 -4.91 8.28 -11.73
CA LYS A 44 -5.13 8.63 -10.34
C LYS A 44 -6.34 9.52 -10.12
N GLU A 45 -6.85 10.13 -11.18
CA GLU A 45 -8.04 10.96 -11.03
C GLU A 45 -9.30 10.13 -10.93
N THR A 46 -9.27 8.92 -11.45
CA THR A 46 -10.46 8.07 -11.46
C THR A 46 -10.25 6.73 -10.77
N HIS A 47 -9.02 6.35 -10.44
CA HIS A 47 -8.74 5.08 -9.80
C HIS A 47 -7.88 5.29 -8.57
N PRO A 48 -8.17 4.65 -7.46
CA PRO A 48 -7.26 4.70 -6.31
C PRO A 48 -5.91 4.16 -6.73
N LYS A 49 -4.86 4.80 -6.24
CA LYS A 49 -3.49 4.47 -6.63
C LYS A 49 -2.74 3.88 -5.44
N TYR A 50 -2.11 2.75 -5.67
CA TYR A 50 -1.32 2.06 -4.66
C TYR A 50 0.16 2.17 -5.00
N GLU A 51 1.00 2.40 -4.01
CA GLU A 51 2.44 2.35 -4.19
C GLU A 51 3.03 1.57 -3.04
N GLY A 52 3.77 0.52 -3.34
CA GLY A 52 4.39 -0.27 -2.28
C GLY A 52 4.75 -1.66 -2.75
N ASP A 53 4.76 -2.59 -1.81
CA ASP A 53 5.15 -3.96 -2.09
C ASP A 53 4.04 -4.67 -2.84
N VAL A 54 4.42 -5.41 -3.86
CA VAL A 54 3.47 -6.12 -4.71
C VAL A 54 3.92 -7.56 -4.85
N GLU A 55 3.00 -8.48 -4.76
CA GLU A 55 3.30 -9.89 -4.97
C GLU A 55 2.16 -10.50 -5.75
N ASN A 56 2.48 -11.19 -6.83
CA ASN A 56 1.49 -11.81 -7.69
C ASN A 56 0.45 -10.82 -8.20
N GLY A 57 0.90 -9.60 -8.49
CA GLY A 57 0.03 -8.59 -9.09
C GLY A 57 -0.88 -7.86 -8.14
N VAL A 58 -0.77 -8.09 -6.83
CA VAL A 58 -1.63 -7.41 -5.86
C VAL A 58 -0.80 -6.87 -4.72
N PRO A 59 -1.30 -5.86 -3.99
CA PRO A 59 -0.59 -5.35 -2.83
C PRO A 59 -0.36 -6.44 -1.80
N ASN A 60 0.86 -6.53 -1.30
CA ASN A 60 1.18 -7.51 -0.29
C ASN A 60 2.47 -7.07 0.38
N GLY A 61 2.41 -6.70 1.65
CA GLY A 61 3.53 -6.13 2.36
C GLY A 61 3.19 -4.73 2.81
N LEU A 62 4.07 -3.78 2.67
CA LEU A 62 3.81 -2.42 3.10
C LEU A 62 3.48 -1.54 1.90
N GLY A 63 2.53 -0.65 2.06
CA GLY A 63 2.20 0.23 0.96
C GLY A 63 1.22 1.32 1.33
N VAL A 64 1.05 2.26 0.40
CA VAL A 64 0.19 3.40 0.57
C VAL A 64 -0.88 3.37 -0.51
N LEU A 65 -2.13 3.55 -0.13
CA LEU A 65 -3.21 3.69 -1.09
C LEU A 65 -3.72 5.12 -1.00
N ILE A 66 -3.85 5.76 -2.15
CA ILE A 66 -4.38 7.12 -2.22
C ILE A 66 -5.67 7.05 -2.99
N SER A 67 -6.76 7.41 -2.33
CA SER A 67 -8.07 7.37 -2.94
C SER A 67 -8.28 8.60 -3.82
N THR A 68 -9.25 8.55 -4.70
CA THR A 68 -9.50 9.65 -5.62
C THR A 68 -9.97 10.90 -4.89
N ASN A 69 -10.49 10.77 -3.68
CA ASN A 69 -10.92 11.92 -2.90
C ASN A 69 -9.81 12.45 -1.98
N GLY A 70 -8.60 11.91 -2.08
CA GLY A 70 -7.48 12.40 -1.30
C GLY A 70 -7.23 11.69 0.01
N TRP A 71 -8.08 10.73 0.37
CA TRP A 71 -7.82 9.95 1.57
C TRP A 71 -6.65 9.01 1.30
N LYS A 72 -5.93 8.68 2.35
CA LYS A 72 -4.77 7.80 2.23
C LYS A 72 -4.79 6.73 3.29
N TYR A 73 -4.36 5.53 2.90
CA TYR A 73 -4.14 4.47 3.87
C TYR A 73 -2.65 4.11 3.80
N PHE A 74 -2.02 4.00 4.96
CA PHE A 74 -0.64 3.55 5.01
C PHE A 74 -0.56 2.39 5.98
N GLY A 75 0.01 1.28 5.54
CA GLY A 75 0.17 0.15 6.42
C GLY A 75 0.45 -1.12 5.65
N SER A 76 0.15 -2.24 6.30
CA SER A 76 0.41 -3.54 5.69
C SER A 76 -0.78 -3.99 4.85
N TRP A 77 -0.48 -4.83 3.89
CA TRP A 77 -1.45 -5.39 2.96
C TRP A 77 -1.26 -6.89 2.91
N LYS A 78 -2.34 -7.60 2.69
CA LYS A 78 -2.29 -9.04 2.64
C LYS A 78 -3.17 -9.51 1.50
N ASN A 79 -2.53 -10.06 0.47
CA ASN A 79 -3.23 -10.59 -0.70
C ASN A 79 -4.22 -9.59 -1.30
N GLY A 80 -3.78 -8.36 -1.47
CA GLY A 80 -4.60 -7.34 -2.10
C GLY A 80 -5.51 -6.57 -1.18
N GLU A 81 -5.52 -6.91 0.10
CA GLU A 81 -6.42 -6.26 1.04
C GLU A 81 -5.68 -5.56 2.16
N ILE A 82 -6.24 -4.48 2.64
CA ILE A 82 -5.69 -3.74 3.76
C ILE A 82 -5.67 -4.65 4.99
N TRP A 83 -4.59 -4.60 5.74
CA TRP A 83 -4.45 -5.48 6.90
C TRP A 83 -4.29 -4.67 8.19
N ASN A 84 -3.10 -4.11 8.45
CA ASN A 84 -2.87 -3.33 9.66
C ASN A 84 -2.31 -1.98 9.30
N GLY A 85 -2.94 -0.91 9.72
CA GLY A 85 -2.43 0.41 9.38
C GLY A 85 -3.38 1.52 9.79
N THR A 86 -3.17 2.68 9.18
CA THR A 86 -3.89 3.88 9.55
C THR A 86 -4.42 4.57 8.30
N GLU A 87 -5.63 5.06 8.40
CA GLU A 87 -6.25 5.78 7.30
C GLU A 87 -6.42 7.24 7.68
N TYR A 88 -6.09 8.14 6.75
CA TYR A 88 -6.11 9.58 6.97
C TYR A 88 -7.03 10.23 5.96
N ASP A 89 -7.66 11.34 6.36
CA ASP A 89 -8.46 12.10 5.40
C ASP A 89 -7.50 12.96 4.57
N LYS A 90 -8.03 13.74 3.64
CA LYS A 90 -7.19 14.53 2.75
C LYS A 90 -6.43 15.64 3.45
N TYR A 91 -6.79 15.95 4.69
CA TYR A 91 -6.09 16.97 5.44
C TYR A 91 -5.05 16.38 6.39
N GLY A 92 -4.91 15.07 6.39
CA GLY A 92 -3.92 14.42 7.24
C GLY A 92 -4.43 13.98 8.61
N ASN A 93 -5.73 14.12 8.84
CA ASN A 93 -6.28 13.69 10.13
C ASN A 93 -6.52 12.20 10.12
N ILE A 94 -6.23 11.53 11.23
CA ILE A 94 -6.47 10.10 11.35
C ILE A 94 -7.96 9.88 11.51
N ILE A 95 -8.52 9.03 10.65
CA ILE A 95 -9.93 8.72 10.76
C ILE A 95 -10.19 7.29 11.14
N TYR A 96 -9.37 6.36 10.68
CA TYR A 96 -9.57 4.96 11.00
C TYR A 96 -8.26 4.27 11.30
N ARG A 97 -8.35 3.22 12.10
CA ARG A 97 -7.26 2.31 12.27
C ARG A 97 -7.73 0.99 11.76
N TRP A 98 -6.83 0.25 11.12
CA TRP A 98 -7.17 -1.06 10.60
C TRP A 98 -6.39 -2.09 11.40
N VAL A 99 -7.06 -3.13 11.84
CA VAL A 99 -6.45 -4.21 12.61
C VAL A 99 -6.92 -5.52 12.01
N GLU A 100 -5.97 -6.26 11.44
CA GLU A 100 -6.25 -7.54 10.82
C GLU A 100 -7.45 -7.47 9.87
N GLY A 101 -7.43 -6.47 9.02
CA GLY A 101 -8.45 -6.32 7.99
C GLY A 101 -9.75 -5.69 8.43
N LYS A 102 -9.85 -5.27 9.67
CA LYS A 102 -11.07 -4.65 10.17
C LYS A 102 -10.85 -3.20 10.49
N ARG A 103 -11.74 -2.37 10.04
CA ARG A 103 -11.63 -0.93 10.21
C ARG A 103 -12.27 -0.49 11.50
N LYS A 104 -11.57 0.33 12.26
CA LYS A 104 -12.09 0.86 13.50
C LYS A 104 -11.95 2.37 13.49
N TYR A 105 -12.93 3.05 14.02
CA TYR A 105 -12.84 4.49 14.10
C TYR A 105 -11.71 4.86 15.03
N HIS A 106 -11.05 5.94 14.69
CA HIS A 106 -10.05 6.50 15.59
C HIS A 106 -10.84 7.08 16.74
N ASN A 107 -10.57 6.60 17.93
CA ASN A 107 -11.41 6.97 19.01
C ASN A 107 -11.14 8.26 19.68
N LEU A 108 -10.44 9.16 19.06
CA LEU A 108 -10.22 10.38 19.60
C LEU A 108 -11.45 11.08 19.88
N ASN A 109 -12.42 10.89 19.10
CA ASN A 109 -13.55 11.69 19.25
C ASN A 109 -14.44 11.15 20.25
N VAL A 110 -14.21 10.09 20.81
CA VAL A 110 -15.13 9.64 21.65
C VAL A 110 -14.99 10.23 22.92
N LYS A 111 -14.07 10.98 23.15
CA LYS A 111 -13.92 11.51 24.26
C LYS A 111 -14.67 12.54 24.50
N PHE A 112 -15.33 12.89 23.92
CA PHE A 112 -15.96 13.97 24.18
C PHE A 112 -17.10 13.63 24.61
N ARG A 113 -17.26 13.04 24.93
CA ARG A 113 -18.16 12.75 25.36
C ARG A 113 -18.42 12.95 26.06
#